data_4fd4b823b3063e42cbe370a74c1e13ff
#
_entry.id   4fd4b823b3063e42cbe370a74c1e13ff
#
_cell.length_a   1.000
_cell.length_b   1.000
_cell.length_c   1.000
_cell.angle_alpha   90.00
_cell.angle_beta   90.00
_cell.angle_gamma   90.00
#
_symmetry.space_group_name_H-M   'P 1'
#
loop_
_entity.id
_entity.type
_entity.pdbx_description
1 polymer ?
#
loop_
_entity_poly.entity_id
_entity_poly.type
_entity_poly.pdbx_seq_one_letter_code
_entity_poly.pdbx_strand_id
1 'polypeptide(L)'
;MSRALALLPLFAITQVVAAPLADGPYVTRAPSGAWIARWVEGDDKAPHVRESAVAAGGEITVPAVGAVPAFKVKLRSLAAAPAAAEVKLPADAPLFVMADTHGEYAIAVELLRSQKIIDSRLKWSFGKGRLAVLGDVFDRGPNHTELLWLLYALEAQAKAAGGAVYVLLGNHESMALGGDERYLNPKYLKVRSALNAPSYASLWDTDSLLGQWLRTKAAVMKIGDYLCLHGGLSAAVVQRGLTLAQMNDSVRSSLGDRQPDGFVMSPDGPLWYRGYFPDAARESGSTVATPDDVTRILSFYKAKEIFVGHTIVPTVTPLFDGRVIAVQVYPHRDDATARPEMQGLLVKQGVLYRARIDGTTEPLTRR
;
A
#
# COMPACT_ATOMS: atom_id res chain seq x y z
N MET A 1 3.03 -70.26 -25.59
CA MET A 1 2.32 -69.01 -25.88
C MET A 1 1.94 -68.32 -24.57
N SER A 2 2.85 -67.49 -24.05
CA SER A 2 2.60 -66.73 -22.83
C SER A 2 2.07 -65.33 -23.17
N ARG A 3 0.87 -64.99 -22.67
CA ARG A 3 0.31 -63.64 -22.80
C ARG A 3 0.83 -62.79 -21.66
N ALA A 4 1.58 -61.76 -21.98
CA ALA A 4 1.98 -60.73 -21.05
C ALA A 4 0.80 -59.76 -20.85
N LEU A 5 0.32 -59.62 -19.58
CA LEU A 5 -0.63 -58.59 -19.17
C LEU A 5 0.14 -57.28 -18.96
N ALA A 6 -0.15 -56.28 -19.77
CA ALA A 6 0.36 -54.92 -19.57
C ALA A 6 -0.46 -54.22 -18.47
N LEU A 7 0.17 -53.90 -17.35
CA LEU A 7 -0.37 -53.01 -16.34
C LEU A 7 -0.25 -51.55 -16.80
N LEU A 8 -1.37 -50.90 -17.05
CA LEU A 8 -1.43 -49.46 -17.26
C LEU A 8 -1.28 -48.71 -15.89
N PRO A 9 -0.44 -47.70 -15.81
CA PRO A 9 -0.32 -46.94 -14.58
C PRO A 9 -1.59 -46.08 -14.36
N LEU A 10 -2.21 -46.23 -13.20
CA LEU A 10 -3.27 -45.36 -12.72
C LEU A 10 -2.64 -44.01 -12.38
N PHE A 11 -2.82 -42.98 -13.21
CA PHE A 11 -2.54 -41.63 -12.84
C PHE A 11 -3.57 -41.18 -11.82
N ALA A 12 -3.15 -41.02 -10.58
CA ALA A 12 -3.95 -40.34 -9.55
C ALA A 12 -4.09 -38.88 -9.95
N ILE A 13 -5.28 -38.47 -10.36
CA ILE A 13 -5.66 -37.08 -10.56
C ILE A 13 -5.75 -36.49 -9.14
N THR A 14 -4.71 -35.84 -8.68
CA THR A 14 -4.77 -34.96 -7.52
C THR A 14 -5.73 -33.83 -7.87
N GLN A 15 -6.94 -33.87 -7.32
CA GLN A 15 -7.84 -32.73 -7.34
C GLN A 15 -7.14 -31.58 -6.60
N VAL A 16 -6.72 -30.57 -7.33
CA VAL A 16 -6.34 -29.29 -6.74
C VAL A 16 -7.62 -28.73 -6.13
N VAL A 17 -7.77 -28.89 -4.82
CA VAL A 17 -8.83 -28.22 -4.07
C VAL A 17 -8.55 -26.73 -4.21
N ALA A 18 -9.43 -26.01 -4.92
CA ALA A 18 -9.34 -24.57 -5.04
C ALA A 18 -9.37 -23.98 -3.61
N ALA A 19 -8.45 -23.05 -3.34
CA ALA A 19 -8.43 -22.38 -2.05
C ALA A 19 -9.78 -21.67 -1.82
N PRO A 20 -10.36 -21.76 -0.62
CA PRO A 20 -11.64 -21.15 -0.35
C PRO A 20 -11.55 -19.62 -0.57
N LEU A 21 -12.57 -19.05 -1.21
CA LEU A 21 -12.70 -17.62 -1.35
C LEU A 21 -13.00 -17.01 0.01
N ALA A 22 -12.14 -16.13 0.50
CA ALA A 22 -12.36 -15.36 1.73
C ALA A 22 -11.87 -13.94 1.51
N ASP A 23 -12.73 -12.93 1.75
CA ASP A 23 -12.38 -11.53 1.63
C ASP A 23 -13.33 -10.61 2.43
N GLY A 24 -12.83 -9.41 2.73
CA GLY A 24 -13.59 -8.40 3.47
C GLY A 24 -13.09 -8.20 4.92
N PRO A 25 -13.87 -7.47 5.73
CA PRO A 25 -15.20 -6.97 5.42
C PRO A 25 -15.22 -5.72 4.54
N TYR A 26 -16.25 -5.58 3.75
CA TYR A 26 -16.66 -4.34 3.09
C TYR A 26 -17.68 -3.64 3.97
N VAL A 27 -17.30 -2.50 4.54
CA VAL A 27 -18.14 -1.77 5.50
C VAL A 27 -18.71 -0.54 4.82
N THR A 28 -20.02 -0.55 4.60
CA THR A 28 -20.75 0.49 3.88
C THR A 28 -21.90 1.06 4.71
N ARG A 29 -22.35 2.27 4.41
CA ARG A 29 -23.56 2.85 5.01
C ARG A 29 -24.82 2.33 4.31
N ALA A 30 -25.74 1.82 5.09
CA ALA A 30 -27.10 1.57 4.63
C ALA A 30 -27.88 2.90 4.47
N PRO A 31 -29.01 2.93 3.71
CA PRO A 31 -29.89 4.09 3.62
C PRO A 31 -30.41 4.60 4.96
N SER A 32 -30.51 3.71 5.96
CA SER A 32 -30.85 4.04 7.36
C SER A 32 -29.74 4.80 8.11
N GLY A 33 -28.52 4.92 7.53
CA GLY A 33 -27.34 5.50 8.17
C GLY A 33 -26.54 4.52 9.03
N ALA A 34 -27.02 3.27 9.24
CA ALA A 34 -26.27 2.24 9.94
C ALA A 34 -25.09 1.72 9.11
N TRP A 35 -24.03 1.26 9.77
CA TRP A 35 -22.94 0.56 9.10
C TRP A 35 -23.28 -0.92 8.93
N ILE A 36 -23.02 -1.44 7.74
CA ILE A 36 -23.18 -2.86 7.39
C ILE A 36 -21.82 -3.38 6.96
N ALA A 37 -21.36 -4.44 7.58
CA ALA A 37 -20.15 -5.16 7.21
C ALA A 37 -20.52 -6.43 6.43
N ARG A 38 -19.90 -6.64 5.26
CA ARG A 38 -20.12 -7.78 4.38
C ARG A 38 -18.80 -8.52 4.14
N TRP A 39 -18.84 -9.84 4.31
CA TRP A 39 -17.73 -10.73 3.97
C TRP A 39 -18.15 -11.65 2.84
N VAL A 40 -17.22 -11.95 1.94
CA VAL A 40 -17.40 -12.99 0.92
C VAL A 40 -16.62 -14.21 1.36
N GLU A 41 -17.31 -15.34 1.49
CA GLU A 41 -16.75 -16.57 2.08
C GLU A 41 -17.22 -17.79 1.26
N GLY A 42 -16.48 -18.90 1.33
CA GLY A 42 -16.91 -20.21 0.83
C GLY A 42 -16.16 -20.74 -0.37
N ASP A 43 -16.81 -21.57 -1.17
CA ASP A 43 -16.23 -22.17 -2.37
C ASP A 43 -16.10 -21.12 -3.48
N ASP A 44 -15.02 -21.20 -4.23
CA ASP A 44 -14.71 -20.33 -5.36
C ASP A 44 -15.81 -20.32 -6.46
N LYS A 45 -16.54 -21.42 -6.58
CA LYS A 45 -17.64 -21.58 -7.54
C LYS A 45 -19.00 -21.16 -7.03
N ALA A 46 -19.19 -21.14 -5.70
CA ALA A 46 -20.43 -20.79 -5.04
C ALA A 46 -20.16 -19.96 -3.76
N PRO A 47 -19.58 -18.75 -3.91
CA PRO A 47 -19.34 -17.88 -2.77
C PRO A 47 -20.65 -17.41 -2.15
N HIS A 48 -20.68 -17.23 -0.84
CA HIS A 48 -21.79 -16.63 -0.12
C HIS A 48 -21.36 -15.35 0.60
N VAL A 49 -22.31 -14.46 0.83
CA VAL A 49 -22.09 -13.22 1.56
C VAL A 49 -22.64 -13.36 2.96
N ARG A 50 -21.77 -13.16 3.94
CA ARG A 50 -22.16 -12.96 5.34
C ARG A 50 -22.28 -11.47 5.61
N GLU A 51 -23.39 -11.06 6.21
CA GLU A 51 -23.66 -9.66 6.52
C GLU A 51 -23.90 -9.47 8.01
N SER A 52 -23.47 -8.34 8.56
CA SER A 52 -23.71 -7.96 9.95
C SER A 52 -23.86 -6.45 10.10
N ALA A 53 -24.86 -6.01 10.83
CA ALA A 53 -24.96 -4.63 11.25
C ALA A 53 -23.86 -4.33 12.29
N VAL A 54 -23.24 -3.16 12.19
CA VAL A 54 -22.16 -2.70 13.08
C VAL A 54 -22.53 -1.36 13.69
N ALA A 55 -22.56 -1.31 15.01
CA ALA A 55 -22.81 -0.06 15.74
C ALA A 55 -21.66 0.92 15.55
N ALA A 56 -21.92 2.21 15.76
CA ALA A 56 -20.87 3.24 15.79
C ALA A 56 -19.84 2.88 16.87
N GLY A 57 -18.56 2.85 16.51
CA GLY A 57 -17.47 2.42 17.40
C GLY A 57 -17.43 0.90 17.69
N GLY A 58 -18.26 0.09 17.02
CA GLY A 58 -18.24 -1.37 17.11
C GLY A 58 -16.99 -1.98 16.49
N GLU A 59 -16.86 -3.30 16.60
CA GLU A 59 -15.74 -4.06 16.08
C GLU A 59 -16.16 -4.95 14.93
N ILE A 60 -15.26 -5.11 13.97
CA ILE A 60 -15.33 -6.10 12.89
C ILE A 60 -14.15 -7.07 13.00
N THR A 61 -14.29 -8.25 12.39
CA THR A 61 -13.21 -9.23 12.30
C THR A 61 -12.74 -9.33 10.85
N VAL A 62 -11.46 -9.08 10.63
CA VAL A 62 -10.77 -9.33 9.35
C VAL A 62 -10.34 -10.80 9.34
N PRO A 63 -10.65 -11.57 8.28
CA PRO A 63 -10.34 -13.00 8.25
C PRO A 63 -8.85 -13.30 8.26
N ALA A 64 -8.49 -14.52 8.64
CA ALA A 64 -7.12 -15.01 8.52
C ALA A 64 -6.74 -15.23 7.05
N VAL A 65 -5.46 -15.04 6.74
CA VAL A 65 -4.89 -15.30 5.40
C VAL A 65 -3.66 -16.18 5.55
N GLY A 66 -3.74 -17.43 5.14
CA GLY A 66 -2.65 -18.39 5.33
C GLY A 66 -2.23 -18.48 6.80
N ALA A 67 -0.97 -18.21 7.10
CA ALA A 67 -0.43 -18.20 8.46
C ALA A 67 -0.68 -16.88 9.24
N VAL A 68 -1.23 -15.86 8.58
CA VAL A 68 -1.55 -14.58 9.25
C VAL A 68 -2.91 -14.73 9.95
N PRO A 69 -2.99 -14.54 11.27
CA PRO A 69 -4.22 -14.75 12.00
C PRO A 69 -5.28 -13.71 11.69
N ALA A 70 -6.56 -14.06 11.90
CA ALA A 70 -7.63 -13.09 11.93
C ALA A 70 -7.41 -12.05 13.05
N PHE A 71 -7.90 -10.83 12.83
CA PHE A 71 -7.77 -9.76 13.81
C PHE A 71 -9.03 -8.90 13.89
N LYS A 72 -9.21 -8.26 15.04
CA LYS A 72 -10.33 -7.35 15.28
C LYS A 72 -9.93 -5.92 15.00
N VAL A 73 -10.84 -5.18 14.37
CA VAL A 73 -10.69 -3.76 14.08
C VAL A 73 -11.85 -2.99 14.70
N LYS A 74 -11.52 -2.01 15.52
CA LYS A 74 -12.52 -1.07 16.05
C LYS A 74 -12.79 0.01 15.01
N LEU A 75 -14.06 0.13 14.62
CA LEU A 75 -14.48 1.21 13.72
C LEU A 75 -14.43 2.55 14.47
N ARG A 76 -13.92 3.56 13.79
CA ARG A 76 -13.82 4.91 14.34
C ARG A 76 -14.46 5.92 13.40
N SER A 77 -14.94 7.01 13.94
CA SER A 77 -15.27 8.19 13.14
C SER A 77 -14.00 8.70 12.46
N LEU A 78 -14.08 8.91 11.17
CA LEU A 78 -12.96 9.50 10.43
C LEU A 78 -12.88 10.99 10.70
N ALA A 79 -11.65 11.53 10.72
CA ALA A 79 -11.46 12.95 10.80
C ALA A 79 -12.08 13.65 9.58
N ALA A 80 -12.78 14.76 9.80
CA ALA A 80 -13.34 15.55 8.70
C ALA A 80 -12.25 16.24 7.86
N ALA A 81 -11.07 16.46 8.46
CA ALA A 81 -9.94 17.11 7.78
C ALA A 81 -9.02 16.06 7.13
N PRO A 82 -8.52 16.34 5.92
CA PRO A 82 -7.51 15.54 5.27
C PRO A 82 -6.21 15.42 6.08
N ALA A 83 -5.36 14.43 5.76
CA ALA A 83 -4.04 14.28 6.34
C ALA A 83 -3.19 15.54 6.09
N ALA A 84 -2.44 15.97 7.12
CA ALA A 84 -1.52 17.09 7.00
C ALA A 84 -0.41 16.76 5.98
N ALA A 85 -0.05 17.73 5.13
CA ALA A 85 1.02 17.56 4.14
C ALA A 85 2.42 17.56 4.78
N GLU A 86 2.57 18.15 5.96
CA GLU A 86 3.84 18.23 6.70
C GLU A 86 3.63 17.85 8.17
N VAL A 87 4.53 17.03 8.68
CA VAL A 87 4.54 16.62 10.09
C VAL A 87 5.96 16.61 10.66
N LYS A 88 6.08 16.87 11.95
CA LYS A 88 7.36 16.78 12.64
C LYS A 88 7.76 15.32 12.86
N LEU A 89 9.04 15.02 12.70
CA LEU A 89 9.65 13.78 13.15
C LEU A 89 10.45 14.09 14.43
N PRO A 90 10.03 13.62 15.61
CA PRO A 90 10.83 13.77 16.83
C PRO A 90 12.21 13.14 16.67
N ALA A 91 13.25 13.75 17.24
CA ALA A 91 14.64 13.31 17.06
C ALA A 91 14.91 11.88 17.58
N ASP A 92 14.12 11.42 18.57
CA ASP A 92 14.20 10.08 19.15
C ASP A 92 13.26 9.06 18.48
N ALA A 93 12.40 9.50 17.56
CA ALA A 93 11.44 8.64 16.89
C ALA A 93 12.05 8.04 15.60
N PRO A 94 12.15 6.72 15.47
CA PRO A 94 12.52 6.10 14.21
C PRO A 94 11.38 6.25 13.19
N LEU A 95 11.75 6.33 11.90
CA LEU A 95 10.82 6.28 10.78
C LEU A 95 11.09 4.99 9.98
N PHE A 96 10.08 4.15 9.84
CA PHE A 96 10.11 3.02 8.92
C PHE A 96 9.29 3.35 7.67
N VAL A 97 9.86 3.10 6.50
CA VAL A 97 9.21 3.36 5.21
C VAL A 97 9.07 2.06 4.45
N MET A 98 7.85 1.77 4.02
CA MET A 98 7.50 0.63 3.20
C MET A 98 6.86 1.16 1.91
N ALA A 99 7.22 0.59 0.77
CA ALA A 99 6.64 0.93 -0.51
C ALA A 99 5.64 -0.13 -0.97
N ASP A 100 5.25 -0.08 -2.22
CA ASP A 100 4.22 -0.85 -2.91
C ASP A 100 4.10 -2.30 -2.43
N THR A 101 2.98 -2.62 -1.85
CA THR A 101 2.70 -3.97 -1.33
C THR A 101 1.83 -4.79 -2.27
N HIS A 102 1.06 -4.13 -3.12
CA HIS A 102 0.23 -4.75 -4.14
C HIS A 102 -0.54 -5.99 -3.65
N GLY A 103 -1.19 -5.90 -2.51
CA GLY A 103 -1.99 -7.00 -1.98
C GLY A 103 -1.20 -8.22 -1.48
N GLU A 104 0.14 -8.15 -1.43
CA GLU A 104 1.00 -9.20 -0.86
C GLU A 104 1.03 -9.12 0.68
N TYR A 105 -0.15 -9.24 1.28
CA TYR A 105 -0.41 -9.03 2.71
C TYR A 105 0.48 -9.86 3.63
N ALA A 106 0.64 -11.16 3.33
CA ALA A 106 1.43 -12.05 4.17
C ALA A 106 2.91 -11.64 4.20
N ILE A 107 3.47 -11.21 3.07
CA ILE A 107 4.86 -10.75 2.97
C ILE A 107 5.03 -9.40 3.68
N ALA A 108 4.10 -8.47 3.49
CA ALA A 108 4.11 -7.19 4.19
C ALA A 108 4.04 -7.36 5.72
N VAL A 109 3.17 -8.27 6.20
CA VAL A 109 3.07 -8.61 7.62
C VAL A 109 4.38 -9.21 8.14
N GLU A 110 5.04 -10.08 7.37
CA GLU A 110 6.32 -10.67 7.76
C GLU A 110 7.42 -9.61 7.91
N LEU A 111 7.54 -8.69 6.95
CA LEU A 111 8.45 -7.54 7.05
C LEU A 111 8.14 -6.68 8.29
N LEU A 112 6.88 -6.32 8.51
CA LEU A 112 6.51 -5.49 9.66
C LEU A 112 6.78 -6.19 11.00
N ARG A 113 6.60 -7.51 11.09
CA ARG A 113 6.91 -8.31 12.29
C ARG A 113 8.41 -8.42 12.54
N SER A 114 9.17 -8.80 11.52
CA SER A 114 10.63 -8.97 11.62
C SER A 114 11.31 -7.67 12.04
N GLN A 115 10.82 -6.53 11.53
CA GLN A 115 11.28 -5.19 11.88
C GLN A 115 10.65 -4.63 13.17
N LYS A 116 9.86 -5.44 13.90
CA LYS A 116 9.23 -5.09 15.18
C LYS A 116 8.30 -3.88 15.12
N ILE A 117 7.73 -3.61 13.95
CA ILE A 117 6.70 -2.57 13.76
C ILE A 117 5.37 -3.05 14.35
N ILE A 118 5.08 -4.34 14.18
CA ILE A 118 3.91 -5.02 14.77
C ILE A 118 4.35 -6.29 15.51
N ASP A 119 3.55 -6.71 16.48
CA ASP A 119 3.75 -7.98 17.20
C ASP A 119 3.13 -9.18 16.48
N SER A 120 3.25 -10.38 17.08
CA SER A 120 2.65 -11.62 16.54
C SER A 120 1.12 -11.57 16.44
N ARG A 121 0.45 -10.68 17.18
CA ARG A 121 -1.00 -10.46 17.19
C ARG A 121 -1.42 -9.31 16.29
N LEU A 122 -0.54 -8.84 15.40
CA LEU A 122 -0.76 -7.71 14.49
C LEU A 122 -1.04 -6.38 15.21
N LYS A 123 -0.52 -6.22 16.43
CA LYS A 123 -0.65 -4.98 17.19
C LYS A 123 0.60 -4.12 17.04
N TRP A 124 0.42 -2.81 17.09
CA TRP A 124 1.53 -1.86 17.05
C TRP A 124 2.54 -2.12 18.16
N SER A 125 3.80 -2.28 17.84
CA SER A 125 4.92 -2.52 18.77
C SER A 125 6.08 -1.56 18.59
N PHE A 126 5.96 -0.59 17.67
CA PHE A 126 7.04 0.34 17.33
C PHE A 126 7.11 1.58 18.26
N GLY A 127 6.35 1.59 19.35
CA GLY A 127 6.35 2.66 20.33
C GLY A 127 6.05 4.04 19.72
N LYS A 128 6.94 5.02 19.95
CA LYS A 128 6.84 6.37 19.38
C LYS A 128 7.31 6.46 17.91
N GLY A 129 7.67 5.36 17.27
CA GLY A 129 8.11 5.33 15.88
C GLY A 129 7.04 5.80 14.90
N ARG A 130 7.45 5.98 13.65
CA ARG A 130 6.58 6.35 12.52
C ARG A 130 6.67 5.28 11.45
N LEU A 131 5.54 4.88 10.90
CA LEU A 131 5.44 4.05 9.70
C LEU A 131 4.89 4.90 8.57
N ALA A 132 5.61 4.96 7.44
CA ALA A 132 5.11 5.53 6.19
C ALA A 132 4.97 4.41 5.15
N VAL A 133 3.79 4.32 4.51
CA VAL A 133 3.51 3.44 3.38
C VAL A 133 3.33 4.31 2.15
N LEU A 134 4.18 4.11 1.14
CA LEU A 134 4.29 5.01 -0.02
C LEU A 134 3.24 4.75 -1.11
N GLY A 135 2.09 4.18 -0.76
CA GLY A 135 1.01 3.88 -1.71
C GLY A 135 1.12 2.48 -2.32
N ASP A 136 0.29 2.24 -3.33
CA ASP A 136 0.15 0.99 -4.07
C ASP A 136 -0.06 -0.23 -3.16
N VAL A 137 -1.08 -0.12 -2.31
CA VAL A 137 -1.62 -1.26 -1.55
C VAL A 137 -2.52 -2.12 -2.43
N PHE A 138 -3.22 -1.50 -3.39
CA PHE A 138 -4.14 -2.14 -4.32
C PHE A 138 -3.44 -2.95 -5.42
N ASP A 139 -4.25 -3.79 -6.08
CA ASP A 139 -3.96 -4.54 -7.29
C ASP A 139 -2.95 -5.70 -7.12
N ARG A 140 -2.82 -6.50 -8.20
CA ARG A 140 -1.90 -7.62 -8.40
C ARG A 140 -2.10 -8.78 -7.43
N GLY A 141 -1.75 -8.61 -6.16
CA GLY A 141 -1.91 -9.63 -5.13
C GLY A 141 -3.36 -9.75 -4.62
N PRO A 142 -3.68 -10.85 -3.93
CA PRO A 142 -5.07 -11.19 -3.60
C PRO A 142 -5.58 -10.61 -2.27
N ASN A 143 -4.78 -9.88 -1.47
CA ASN A 143 -5.14 -9.55 -0.09
C ASN A 143 -4.94 -8.08 0.29
N HIS A 144 -5.26 -7.16 -0.62
CA HIS A 144 -5.17 -5.72 -0.30
C HIS A 144 -6.27 -5.26 0.68
N THR A 145 -7.44 -5.91 0.70
CA THR A 145 -8.51 -5.58 1.66
C THR A 145 -8.06 -5.78 3.11
N GLU A 146 -7.42 -6.91 3.39
CA GLU A 146 -6.91 -7.23 4.72
C GLU A 146 -5.77 -6.29 5.13
N LEU A 147 -4.90 -5.93 4.20
CA LEU A 147 -3.81 -4.98 4.45
C LEU A 147 -4.34 -3.58 4.74
N LEU A 148 -5.32 -3.09 3.98
CA LEU A 148 -5.97 -1.81 4.25
C LEU A 148 -6.58 -1.76 5.66
N TRP A 149 -7.28 -2.83 6.08
CA TRP A 149 -7.79 -2.92 7.44
C TRP A 149 -6.71 -2.96 8.51
N LEU A 150 -5.59 -3.64 8.24
CA LEU A 150 -4.46 -3.64 9.17
C LEU A 150 -3.91 -2.22 9.32
N LEU A 151 -3.64 -1.51 8.22
CA LEU A 151 -3.13 -0.14 8.24
C LEU A 151 -4.10 0.83 8.93
N TYR A 152 -5.41 0.69 8.66
CA TYR A 152 -6.46 1.44 9.35
C TYR A 152 -6.42 1.21 10.87
N ALA A 153 -6.27 -0.04 11.32
CA ALA A 153 -6.20 -0.36 12.75
C ALA A 153 -4.91 0.18 13.38
N LEU A 154 -3.78 0.06 12.69
CA LEU A 154 -2.48 0.49 13.17
C LEU A 154 -2.40 2.01 13.35
N GLU A 155 -3.09 2.83 12.55
CA GLU A 155 -3.14 4.29 12.76
C GLU A 155 -3.62 4.66 14.17
N ALA A 156 -4.70 4.04 14.63
CA ALA A 156 -5.25 4.33 15.96
C ALA A 156 -4.33 3.80 17.07
N GLN A 157 -3.76 2.62 16.90
CA GLN A 157 -2.86 1.99 17.87
C GLN A 157 -1.55 2.77 18.00
N ALA A 158 -0.95 3.17 16.88
CA ALA A 158 0.26 3.98 16.85
C ALA A 158 0.04 5.31 17.56
N LYS A 159 -1.07 6.01 17.25
CA LYS A 159 -1.44 7.27 17.91
C LYS A 159 -1.55 7.11 19.42
N ALA A 160 -2.19 6.04 19.91
CA ALA A 160 -2.31 5.76 21.33
C ALA A 160 -0.95 5.49 22.01
N ALA A 161 0.04 4.97 21.27
CA ALA A 161 1.40 4.74 21.74
C ALA A 161 2.34 5.96 21.57
N GLY A 162 1.83 7.10 21.09
CA GLY A 162 2.64 8.28 20.77
C GLY A 162 3.40 8.20 19.45
N GLY A 163 3.13 7.16 18.67
CA GLY A 163 3.62 6.95 17.31
C GLY A 163 2.67 7.47 16.24
N ALA A 164 2.92 7.13 14.96
CA ALA A 164 1.98 7.38 13.87
C ALA A 164 2.18 6.41 12.71
N VAL A 165 1.10 6.21 11.94
CA VAL A 165 1.13 5.55 10.63
C VAL A 165 0.65 6.56 9.59
N TYR A 166 1.39 6.70 8.50
CA TYR A 166 1.07 7.53 7.35
C TYR A 166 0.92 6.62 6.14
N VAL A 167 -0.29 6.51 5.62
CA VAL A 167 -0.57 5.81 4.36
C VAL A 167 -0.72 6.86 3.29
N LEU A 168 0.10 6.79 2.25
CA LEU A 168 0.05 7.68 1.11
C LEU A 168 -0.72 7.02 -0.02
N LEU A 169 -1.19 7.84 -0.96
CA LEU A 169 -1.84 7.37 -2.17
C LEU A 169 -0.77 7.11 -3.23
N GLY A 170 -0.87 5.95 -3.89
CA GLY A 170 -0.17 5.64 -5.11
C GLY A 170 -1.09 5.75 -6.33
N ASN A 171 -0.56 5.42 -7.50
CA ASN A 171 -1.36 5.44 -8.72
C ASN A 171 -2.41 4.32 -8.74
N HIS A 172 -2.13 3.17 -8.12
CA HIS A 172 -3.09 2.06 -8.05
C HIS A 172 -4.28 2.36 -7.13
N GLU A 173 -4.13 3.16 -6.08
CA GLU A 173 -5.29 3.69 -5.34
C GLU A 173 -6.17 4.55 -6.25
N SER A 174 -5.58 5.47 -7.02
CA SER A 174 -6.32 6.31 -7.96
C SER A 174 -7.01 5.48 -9.06
N MET A 175 -6.31 4.49 -9.61
CA MET A 175 -6.85 3.58 -10.63
C MET A 175 -8.04 2.78 -10.09
N ALA A 176 -7.89 2.12 -8.95
CA ALA A 176 -8.92 1.28 -8.34
C ALA A 176 -10.17 2.08 -7.98
N LEU A 177 -10.01 3.27 -7.40
CA LEU A 177 -11.11 4.16 -7.06
C LEU A 177 -11.77 4.77 -8.31
N GLY A 178 -11.00 4.98 -9.39
CA GLY A 178 -11.48 5.45 -10.69
C GLY A 178 -12.12 4.36 -11.57
N GLY A 179 -12.05 3.10 -11.15
CA GLY A 179 -12.64 1.96 -11.87
C GLY A 179 -11.76 1.40 -12.99
N ASP A 180 -10.45 1.63 -12.94
CA ASP A 180 -9.49 0.97 -13.80
C ASP A 180 -9.12 -0.40 -13.17
N GLU A 181 -9.64 -1.47 -13.74
CA GLU A 181 -9.51 -2.84 -13.24
C GLU A 181 -8.38 -3.64 -13.94
N ARG A 182 -7.50 -2.99 -14.75
CA ARG A 182 -6.49 -3.67 -15.58
C ARG A 182 -5.50 -4.54 -14.78
N TYR A 183 -5.22 -4.16 -13.54
CA TYR A 183 -4.28 -4.87 -12.66
C TYR A 183 -4.97 -5.58 -11.49
N LEU A 184 -6.31 -5.55 -11.47
CA LEU A 184 -7.08 -6.13 -10.40
C LEU A 184 -6.90 -7.66 -10.34
N ASN A 185 -6.60 -8.20 -9.16
CA ASN A 185 -6.51 -9.64 -9.00
C ASN A 185 -7.86 -10.31 -9.32
N PRO A 186 -7.87 -11.43 -10.05
CA PRO A 186 -9.11 -12.13 -10.42
C PRO A 186 -10.02 -12.50 -9.24
N LYS A 187 -9.48 -12.66 -8.03
CA LYS A 187 -10.25 -12.84 -6.79
C LYS A 187 -11.31 -11.75 -6.62
N TYR A 188 -10.95 -10.50 -6.88
CA TYR A 188 -11.83 -9.35 -6.64
C TYR A 188 -12.96 -9.22 -7.67
N LEU A 189 -12.81 -9.80 -8.86
CA LEU A 189 -13.93 -9.91 -9.81
C LEU A 189 -15.04 -10.83 -9.25
N LYS A 190 -14.64 -11.93 -8.59
CA LYS A 190 -15.56 -12.84 -7.91
C LYS A 190 -16.19 -12.20 -6.68
N VAL A 191 -15.40 -11.50 -5.87
CA VAL A 191 -15.89 -10.73 -4.72
C VAL A 191 -16.90 -9.67 -5.15
N ARG A 192 -16.61 -8.89 -6.19
CA ARG A 192 -17.54 -7.91 -6.77
C ARG A 192 -18.85 -8.57 -7.18
N SER A 193 -18.77 -9.69 -7.89
CA SER A 193 -19.95 -10.46 -8.34
C SER A 193 -20.78 -10.97 -7.16
N ALA A 194 -20.15 -11.57 -6.16
CA ALA A 194 -20.83 -12.09 -4.97
C ALA A 194 -21.56 -10.98 -4.18
N LEU A 195 -20.96 -9.80 -4.09
CA LEU A 195 -21.55 -8.63 -3.42
C LEU A 195 -22.61 -7.92 -4.27
N ASN A 196 -22.86 -8.34 -5.51
CA ASN A 196 -23.72 -7.66 -6.49
C ASN A 196 -23.32 -6.18 -6.67
N ALA A 197 -22.03 -5.87 -6.57
CA ALA A 197 -21.55 -4.51 -6.73
C ALA A 197 -21.50 -4.12 -8.21
N PRO A 198 -21.94 -2.91 -8.59
CA PRO A 198 -22.01 -2.48 -10.00
C PRO A 198 -20.62 -2.37 -10.64
N SER A 199 -19.59 -2.03 -9.86
CA SER A 199 -18.18 -2.01 -10.25
C SER A 199 -17.30 -2.31 -9.05
N TYR A 200 -16.03 -2.62 -9.27
CA TYR A 200 -15.08 -2.77 -8.17
C TYR A 200 -14.88 -1.43 -7.42
N ALA A 201 -14.82 -0.32 -8.15
CA ALA A 201 -14.70 1.01 -7.55
C ALA A 201 -15.84 1.33 -6.58
N SER A 202 -17.06 0.83 -6.83
CA SER A 202 -18.21 1.07 -5.95
C SER A 202 -18.04 0.50 -4.54
N LEU A 203 -17.16 -0.48 -4.35
CA LEU A 203 -16.81 -1.02 -3.02
C LEU A 203 -15.99 -0.03 -2.18
N TRP A 204 -15.42 0.98 -2.82
CA TRP A 204 -14.51 1.98 -2.26
C TRP A 204 -15.05 3.41 -2.38
N ASP A 205 -16.35 3.54 -2.60
CA ASP A 205 -16.99 4.85 -2.77
C ASP A 205 -17.18 5.59 -1.44
N THR A 206 -17.76 6.77 -1.49
CA THR A 206 -17.95 7.70 -0.36
C THR A 206 -18.91 7.18 0.71
N ASP A 207 -19.69 6.15 0.43
CA ASP A 207 -20.51 5.44 1.41
C ASP A 207 -19.78 4.28 2.12
N SER A 208 -18.59 3.87 1.62
CA SER A 208 -17.76 2.86 2.26
C SER A 208 -16.78 3.49 3.27
N LEU A 209 -16.53 2.77 4.38
CA LEU A 209 -15.65 3.29 5.42
C LEU A 209 -14.19 3.42 4.96
N LEU A 210 -13.66 2.38 4.30
CA LEU A 210 -12.29 2.45 3.75
C LEU A 210 -12.19 3.42 2.57
N GLY A 211 -13.22 3.58 1.76
CA GLY A 211 -13.26 4.58 0.69
C GLY A 211 -13.21 6.01 1.23
N GLN A 212 -13.96 6.30 2.31
CA GLN A 212 -13.84 7.56 3.03
C GLN A 212 -12.44 7.75 3.63
N TRP A 213 -11.90 6.70 4.25
CA TRP A 213 -10.56 6.72 4.86
C TRP A 213 -9.47 7.00 3.84
N LEU A 214 -9.49 6.36 2.68
CA LEU A 214 -8.54 6.59 1.58
C LEU A 214 -8.59 8.04 1.09
N ARG A 215 -9.77 8.61 0.96
CA ARG A 215 -9.96 10.02 0.53
C ARG A 215 -9.44 11.05 1.53
N THR A 216 -9.09 10.64 2.76
CA THR A 216 -8.38 11.51 3.72
C THR A 216 -6.86 11.49 3.53
N LYS A 217 -6.30 10.59 2.73
CA LYS A 217 -4.85 10.38 2.62
C LYS A 217 -4.17 11.45 1.78
N ALA A 218 -2.88 11.62 2.02
CA ALA A 218 -2.01 12.46 1.22
C ALA A 218 -1.36 11.64 0.10
N ALA A 219 -1.04 12.27 -1.02
CA ALA A 219 -0.19 11.70 -2.06
C ALA A 219 1.30 12.05 -1.80
N VAL A 220 1.54 13.21 -1.21
CA VAL A 220 2.88 13.71 -0.89
C VAL A 220 2.91 14.21 0.55
N MET A 221 3.89 13.76 1.34
CA MET A 221 4.10 14.23 2.71
C MET A 221 5.54 14.59 2.96
N LYS A 222 5.76 15.63 3.80
CA LYS A 222 7.06 15.86 4.42
C LYS A 222 7.00 15.40 5.89
N ILE A 223 7.82 14.40 6.23
CA ILE A 223 7.95 13.83 7.58
C ILE A 223 9.32 14.24 8.13
N GLY A 224 9.35 15.25 8.98
CA GLY A 224 10.62 15.87 9.37
C GLY A 224 11.33 16.48 8.17
N ASP A 225 12.53 16.00 7.85
CA ASP A 225 13.34 16.45 6.74
C ASP A 225 13.15 15.60 5.46
N TYR A 226 12.23 14.63 5.45
CA TYR A 226 12.06 13.65 4.38
C TYR A 226 10.78 13.88 3.60
N LEU A 227 10.89 14.01 2.27
CA LEU A 227 9.75 13.96 1.37
C LEU A 227 9.40 12.49 1.09
N CYS A 228 8.18 12.10 1.40
CA CYS A 228 7.65 10.75 1.20
C CYS A 228 6.51 10.81 0.18
N LEU A 229 6.61 10.06 -0.90
CA LEU A 229 5.60 9.99 -1.94
C LEU A 229 5.76 8.73 -2.78
N HIS A 230 4.76 8.46 -3.62
CA HIS A 230 4.76 7.24 -4.42
C HIS A 230 5.73 7.29 -5.60
N GLY A 231 5.49 8.14 -6.61
CA GLY A 231 6.29 8.19 -7.83
C GLY A 231 7.54 9.05 -7.68
N GLY A 232 7.37 10.34 -7.49
CA GLY A 232 8.48 11.29 -7.39
C GLY A 232 8.02 12.73 -7.63
N LEU A 233 8.96 13.66 -7.55
CA LEU A 233 8.75 15.06 -7.88
C LEU A 233 9.60 15.44 -9.10
N SER A 234 8.96 15.88 -10.16
CA SER A 234 9.64 16.43 -11.34
C SER A 234 10.03 17.89 -11.12
N ALA A 235 10.94 18.42 -11.93
CA ALA A 235 11.27 19.84 -11.94
C ALA A 235 10.04 20.73 -12.18
N ALA A 236 9.04 20.21 -12.89
CA ALA A 236 7.82 20.94 -13.22
C ALA A 236 6.99 21.32 -11.97
N VAL A 237 7.07 20.56 -10.86
CA VAL A 237 6.38 20.93 -9.60
C VAL A 237 6.91 22.24 -9.04
N VAL A 238 8.24 22.43 -9.07
CA VAL A 238 8.90 23.67 -8.61
C VAL A 238 8.63 24.82 -9.58
N GLN A 239 8.71 24.56 -10.88
CA GLN A 239 8.42 25.57 -11.92
C GLN A 239 6.98 26.10 -11.81
N ARG A 240 6.04 25.25 -11.41
CA ARG A 240 4.64 25.61 -11.18
C ARG A 240 4.38 26.21 -9.79
N GLY A 241 5.38 26.24 -8.92
CA GLY A 241 5.27 26.71 -7.54
C GLY A 241 4.28 25.92 -6.68
N LEU A 242 4.07 24.63 -6.98
CA LEU A 242 3.08 23.82 -6.29
C LEU A 242 3.51 23.51 -4.85
N THR A 243 2.66 23.80 -3.89
CA THR A 243 2.84 23.35 -2.50
C THR A 243 2.42 21.89 -2.34
N LEU A 244 2.91 21.21 -1.28
CA LEU A 244 2.48 19.86 -0.96
C LEU A 244 0.96 19.76 -0.74
N ALA A 245 0.36 20.77 -0.12
CA ALA A 245 -1.08 20.83 0.09
C ALA A 245 -1.85 20.90 -1.23
N GLN A 246 -1.44 21.76 -2.16
CA GLN A 246 -2.08 21.87 -3.48
C GLN A 246 -2.00 20.57 -4.28
N MET A 247 -0.85 19.88 -4.26
CA MET A 247 -0.73 18.56 -4.91
C MET A 247 -1.68 17.54 -4.29
N ASN A 248 -1.74 17.49 -2.96
CA ASN A 248 -2.63 16.59 -2.24
C ASN A 248 -4.11 16.89 -2.52
N ASP A 249 -4.51 18.16 -2.57
CA ASP A 249 -5.88 18.56 -2.86
C ASP A 249 -6.27 18.18 -4.29
N SER A 250 -5.36 18.41 -5.26
CA SER A 250 -5.58 18.01 -6.66
C SER A 250 -5.72 16.49 -6.81
N VAL A 251 -4.86 15.70 -6.16
CA VAL A 251 -4.98 14.23 -6.22
C VAL A 251 -6.29 13.78 -5.57
N ARG A 252 -6.64 14.30 -4.39
CA ARG A 252 -7.89 13.92 -3.71
C ARG A 252 -9.14 14.27 -4.50
N SER A 253 -9.15 15.41 -5.18
CA SER A 253 -10.28 15.83 -6.00
C SER A 253 -10.48 14.95 -7.24
N SER A 254 -9.42 14.29 -7.71
CA SER A 254 -9.44 13.36 -8.85
C SER A 254 -9.78 11.90 -8.46
N LEU A 255 -9.85 11.60 -7.15
CA LEU A 255 -10.15 10.22 -6.72
C LEU A 255 -11.59 9.84 -7.04
N GLY A 256 -11.75 8.79 -7.82
CA GLY A 256 -13.03 8.32 -8.33
C GLY A 256 -13.31 8.75 -9.77
N ASP A 257 -12.48 9.60 -10.36
CA ASP A 257 -12.59 9.95 -11.78
C ASP A 257 -12.04 8.80 -12.64
N ARG A 258 -12.80 8.43 -13.67
CA ARG A 258 -12.39 7.36 -14.60
C ARG A 258 -11.21 7.77 -15.49
N GLN A 259 -11.09 9.03 -15.79
CA GLN A 259 -10.03 9.61 -16.61
C GLN A 259 -9.55 10.89 -15.92
N PRO A 260 -8.82 10.73 -14.79
CA PRO A 260 -8.33 11.89 -14.08
C PRO A 260 -7.32 12.64 -14.97
N ASP A 261 -7.47 13.93 -15.03
CA ASP A 261 -6.62 14.81 -15.82
C ASP A 261 -5.75 15.73 -14.94
N GLY A 262 -5.03 16.61 -15.60
CA GLY A 262 -4.19 17.60 -14.95
C GLY A 262 -2.79 17.10 -14.61
N PHE A 263 -1.95 18.06 -14.25
CA PHE A 263 -0.51 17.81 -14.04
C PHE A 263 -0.22 16.72 -13.00
N VAL A 264 -0.93 16.71 -11.88
CA VAL A 264 -0.68 15.74 -10.78
C VAL A 264 -0.95 14.30 -11.18
N MET A 265 -1.74 14.09 -12.24
CA MET A 265 -2.08 12.78 -12.79
C MET A 265 -1.27 12.44 -14.06
N SER A 266 -0.39 13.33 -14.50
CA SER A 266 0.48 13.12 -15.67
C SER A 266 1.71 12.27 -15.33
N PRO A 267 2.48 11.80 -16.34
CA PRO A 267 3.76 11.10 -16.10
C PRO A 267 4.79 11.91 -15.30
N ASP A 268 4.67 13.25 -15.26
CA ASP A 268 5.52 14.13 -14.43
C ASP A 268 4.88 14.47 -13.08
N GLY A 269 3.70 13.96 -12.79
CA GLY A 269 2.98 14.13 -11.54
C GLY A 269 3.43 13.17 -10.43
N PRO A 270 3.11 13.46 -9.16
CA PRO A 270 3.70 12.79 -8.00
C PRO A 270 3.36 11.31 -7.87
N LEU A 271 2.27 10.83 -8.51
CA LEU A 271 1.88 9.43 -8.48
C LEU A 271 2.55 8.58 -9.56
N TRP A 272 3.00 9.18 -10.66
CA TRP A 272 3.44 8.46 -11.86
C TRP A 272 4.90 8.69 -12.22
N TYR A 273 5.58 9.69 -11.60
CA TYR A 273 6.90 10.12 -12.00
C TYR A 273 7.95 9.04 -11.83
N ARG A 274 8.68 8.76 -12.93
CA ARG A 274 9.79 7.81 -12.98
C ARG A 274 11.12 8.47 -13.36
N GLY A 275 11.19 9.80 -13.35
CA GLY A 275 12.33 10.56 -13.85
C GLY A 275 13.65 10.32 -13.13
N TYR A 276 13.63 9.74 -11.95
CA TYR A 276 14.86 9.33 -11.23
C TYR A 276 15.53 8.08 -11.83
N PHE A 277 14.88 7.41 -12.78
CA PHE A 277 15.32 6.20 -13.45
C PHE A 277 15.26 6.42 -14.96
N PRO A 278 16.40 6.75 -15.64
CA PRO A 278 16.38 7.21 -17.03
C PRO A 278 15.68 6.28 -18.02
N ASP A 279 15.82 4.94 -17.86
CA ASP A 279 15.16 3.98 -18.75
C ASP A 279 13.65 3.95 -18.51
N ALA A 280 13.20 3.82 -17.26
CA ALA A 280 11.79 3.84 -16.90
C ALA A 280 11.12 5.19 -17.23
N ALA A 281 11.86 6.30 -17.14
CA ALA A 281 11.36 7.61 -17.54
C ALA A 281 11.05 7.67 -19.03
N ARG A 282 11.95 7.15 -19.89
CA ARG A 282 11.73 7.10 -21.35
C ARG A 282 10.52 6.25 -21.71
N GLU A 283 10.33 5.09 -21.05
CA GLU A 283 9.19 4.19 -21.27
C GLU A 283 7.86 4.80 -20.84
N SER A 284 7.85 5.55 -19.73
CA SER A 284 6.64 6.13 -19.15
C SER A 284 6.29 7.52 -19.70
N GLY A 285 7.20 8.17 -20.44
CA GLY A 285 7.05 9.55 -20.88
C GLY A 285 7.31 10.59 -19.79
N SER A 286 7.94 10.19 -18.66
CA SER A 286 8.37 11.11 -17.62
C SER A 286 9.63 11.90 -18.06
N THR A 287 9.73 13.14 -17.62
CA THR A 287 10.95 13.94 -17.80
C THR A 287 12.08 13.38 -16.93
N VAL A 288 13.24 13.07 -17.53
CA VAL A 288 14.42 12.58 -16.79
C VAL A 288 14.93 13.66 -15.85
N ALA A 289 15.11 13.32 -14.56
CA ALA A 289 15.66 14.23 -13.56
C ALA A 289 17.16 14.42 -13.71
N THR A 290 17.62 15.62 -13.47
CA THR A 290 19.05 15.95 -13.31
C THR A 290 19.42 16.11 -11.83
N PRO A 291 20.71 16.03 -11.45
CA PRO A 291 21.15 16.35 -10.08
C PRO A 291 20.74 17.75 -9.62
N ASP A 292 20.69 18.73 -10.54
CA ASP A 292 20.26 20.09 -10.26
C ASP A 292 18.74 20.19 -10.01
N ASP A 293 17.94 19.37 -10.69
CA ASP A 293 16.50 19.30 -10.43
C ASP A 293 16.23 18.80 -9.02
N VAL A 294 16.91 17.72 -8.59
CA VAL A 294 16.80 17.18 -7.23
C VAL A 294 17.23 18.23 -6.21
N THR A 295 18.31 18.96 -6.46
CA THR A 295 18.79 20.04 -5.58
C THR A 295 17.75 21.15 -5.44
N ARG A 296 17.14 21.58 -6.56
CA ARG A 296 16.08 22.60 -6.56
C ARG A 296 14.84 22.14 -5.81
N ILE A 297 14.39 20.90 -6.01
CA ILE A 297 13.24 20.32 -5.33
C ILE A 297 13.46 20.28 -3.82
N LEU A 298 14.60 19.74 -3.38
CA LEU A 298 14.93 19.65 -1.95
C LEU A 298 15.02 21.04 -1.29
N SER A 299 15.62 22.01 -1.99
CA SER A 299 15.70 23.39 -1.52
C SER A 299 14.31 24.04 -1.40
N PHE A 300 13.46 23.86 -2.42
CA PHE A 300 12.11 24.46 -2.47
C PHE A 300 11.24 23.96 -1.31
N TYR A 301 11.24 22.66 -1.04
CA TYR A 301 10.46 22.05 0.04
C TYR A 301 11.19 22.01 1.38
N LYS A 302 12.43 22.52 1.46
CA LYS A 302 13.26 22.48 2.68
C LYS A 302 13.37 21.07 3.24
N ALA A 303 13.75 20.13 2.39
CA ALA A 303 13.94 18.72 2.71
C ALA A 303 15.38 18.29 2.45
N LYS A 304 15.79 17.16 3.05
CA LYS A 304 17.12 16.58 2.88
C LYS A 304 17.12 15.43 1.88
N GLU A 305 16.13 14.57 1.94
CA GLU A 305 16.00 13.40 1.08
C GLU A 305 14.56 13.21 0.59
N ILE A 306 14.41 12.47 -0.53
CA ILE A 306 13.14 12.06 -1.13
C ILE A 306 13.06 10.54 -1.07
N PHE A 307 12.01 9.98 -0.51
CA PHE A 307 11.74 8.53 -0.47
C PHE A 307 10.61 8.19 -1.43
N VAL A 308 10.88 7.25 -2.36
CA VAL A 308 9.95 6.91 -3.44
C VAL A 308 9.72 5.41 -3.55
N GLY A 309 8.51 5.05 -4.01
CA GLY A 309 8.08 3.72 -4.43
C GLY A 309 8.04 3.58 -5.96
N HIS A 310 6.94 3.01 -6.48
CA HIS A 310 6.51 2.99 -7.88
C HIS A 310 7.46 2.29 -8.87
N THR A 311 8.74 2.59 -8.84
CA THR A 311 9.74 2.00 -9.73
C THR A 311 10.51 0.91 -9.02
N ILE A 312 10.39 -0.32 -9.52
CA ILE A 312 11.00 -1.51 -8.91
C ILE A 312 12.52 -1.42 -8.98
N VAL A 313 13.15 -1.69 -7.84
CA VAL A 313 14.60 -1.85 -7.70
C VAL A 313 14.92 -3.20 -7.05
N PRO A 314 16.07 -3.81 -7.35
CA PRO A 314 16.43 -5.12 -6.77
C PRO A 314 16.73 -5.05 -5.26
N THR A 315 17.02 -3.87 -4.76
CA THR A 315 17.28 -3.60 -3.34
C THR A 315 17.03 -2.12 -3.07
N VAL A 316 16.70 -1.73 -1.84
CA VAL A 316 16.55 -0.30 -1.48
C VAL A 316 17.82 0.44 -1.90
N THR A 317 17.68 1.39 -2.82
CA THR A 317 18.78 1.97 -3.57
C THR A 317 18.86 3.48 -3.37
N PRO A 318 20.03 4.02 -2.91
CA PRO A 318 20.30 5.44 -2.94
C PRO A 318 20.64 5.90 -4.37
N LEU A 319 20.04 7.01 -4.80
CA LEU A 319 20.22 7.68 -6.08
C LEU A 319 20.62 9.13 -5.82
N PHE A 320 21.26 9.80 -6.81
CA PHE A 320 21.63 11.21 -6.72
C PHE A 320 22.45 11.51 -5.44
N ASP A 321 23.52 10.76 -5.20
CA ASP A 321 24.38 10.86 -4.01
C ASP A 321 23.59 10.69 -2.69
N GLY A 322 22.57 9.81 -2.70
CA GLY A 322 21.73 9.51 -1.53
C GLY A 322 20.66 10.56 -1.23
N ARG A 323 20.40 11.49 -2.14
CA ARG A 323 19.33 12.50 -1.99
C ARG A 323 17.95 11.97 -2.38
N VAL A 324 17.90 10.90 -3.18
CA VAL A 324 16.68 10.14 -3.48
C VAL A 324 16.91 8.69 -3.05
N ILE A 325 15.97 8.10 -2.33
CA ILE A 325 16.01 6.69 -1.94
C ILE A 325 14.84 5.97 -2.59
N ALA A 326 15.14 5.03 -3.49
CA ALA A 326 14.16 4.13 -4.07
C ALA A 326 13.91 2.96 -3.11
N VAL A 327 12.68 2.83 -2.64
CA VAL A 327 12.30 1.86 -1.59
C VAL A 327 11.58 0.63 -2.18
N GLN A 328 11.09 0.72 -3.44
CA GLN A 328 10.27 -0.33 -4.03
C GLN A 328 11.06 -1.58 -4.39
N VAL A 329 11.15 -2.52 -3.46
CA VAL A 329 11.54 -3.91 -3.71
C VAL A 329 10.25 -4.73 -3.77
N TYR A 330 9.89 -5.22 -4.96
CA TYR A 330 8.60 -5.87 -5.18
C TYR A 330 8.44 -7.08 -4.25
N PRO A 331 7.37 -7.15 -3.45
CA PRO A 331 7.14 -8.27 -2.56
C PRO A 331 6.81 -9.53 -3.38
N HIS A 332 7.60 -10.57 -3.23
CA HIS A 332 7.41 -11.85 -3.92
C HIS A 332 7.98 -12.99 -3.08
N ARG A 333 7.78 -14.21 -3.54
CA ARG A 333 8.51 -15.37 -3.03
C ARG A 333 9.56 -15.77 -4.06
N ASP A 334 10.77 -15.94 -3.58
CA ASP A 334 11.88 -16.43 -4.42
C ASP A 334 11.54 -17.82 -5.00
N ASP A 335 11.68 -17.97 -6.31
CA ASP A 335 11.23 -19.17 -7.03
C ASP A 335 12.00 -20.44 -6.61
N ALA A 336 13.27 -20.31 -6.19
CA ALA A 336 14.11 -21.45 -5.83
C ALA A 336 13.94 -21.86 -4.36
N THR A 337 13.70 -20.91 -3.48
CA THR A 337 13.69 -21.14 -2.03
C THR A 337 12.31 -20.99 -1.39
N ALA A 338 11.33 -20.47 -2.12
CA ALA A 338 10.01 -20.06 -1.65
C ALA A 338 10.05 -19.05 -0.48
N ARG A 339 11.22 -18.45 -0.20
CA ARG A 339 11.38 -17.43 0.85
C ARG A 339 10.76 -16.12 0.40
N PRO A 340 10.09 -15.41 1.31
CA PRO A 340 9.57 -14.09 0.99
C PRO A 340 10.71 -13.09 0.84
N GLU A 341 10.57 -12.22 -0.15
CA GLU A 341 11.47 -11.12 -0.46
C GLU A 341 10.70 -9.81 -0.38
N MET A 342 11.15 -8.91 0.45
CA MET A 342 10.71 -7.53 0.56
C MET A 342 11.71 -6.75 1.40
N GLN A 343 11.84 -5.46 1.15
CA GLN A 343 12.67 -4.59 1.95
C GLN A 343 11.92 -3.31 2.30
N GLY A 344 12.38 -2.64 3.37
CA GLY A 344 11.96 -1.32 3.75
C GLY A 344 13.16 -0.42 4.04
N LEU A 345 12.90 0.86 4.27
CA LEU A 345 13.89 1.82 4.71
C LEU A 345 13.63 2.17 6.18
N LEU A 346 14.64 2.00 7.03
CA LEU A 346 14.59 2.46 8.42
C LEU A 346 15.47 3.70 8.57
N VAL A 347 14.89 4.77 9.10
CA VAL A 347 15.61 5.97 9.52
C VAL A 347 15.69 6.00 11.04
N LYS A 348 16.91 6.01 11.58
CA LYS A 348 17.14 6.07 13.01
C LYS A 348 18.24 7.07 13.31
N GLN A 349 17.94 8.09 14.11
CA GLN A 349 18.88 9.16 14.45
C GLN A 349 19.57 9.79 13.25
N GLY A 350 18.82 10.01 12.16
CA GLY A 350 19.31 10.58 10.89
C GLY A 350 20.15 9.64 10.03
N VAL A 351 20.37 8.40 10.46
CA VAL A 351 21.05 7.35 9.65
C VAL A 351 20.01 6.53 8.93
N LEU A 352 20.24 6.29 7.64
CA LEU A 352 19.38 5.49 6.76
C LEU A 352 19.89 4.06 6.74
N TYR A 353 18.98 3.09 6.91
CA TYR A 353 19.28 1.66 6.87
C TYR A 353 18.36 0.94 5.89
N ARG A 354 18.91 0.04 5.09
CA ARG A 354 18.14 -0.98 4.41
C ARG A 354 17.66 -1.98 5.45
N ALA A 355 16.35 -2.21 5.51
CA ALA A 355 15.71 -3.14 6.43
C ALA A 355 15.18 -4.35 5.65
N ARG A 356 15.67 -5.54 5.96
CA ARG A 356 15.35 -6.78 5.25
C ARG A 356 14.22 -7.55 5.94
N ILE A 357 13.56 -8.42 5.20
CA ILE A 357 12.46 -9.24 5.71
C ILE A 357 12.88 -10.24 6.79
N ASP A 358 14.16 -10.59 6.86
CA ASP A 358 14.72 -11.45 7.92
C ASP A 358 14.99 -10.71 9.26
N GLY A 359 14.65 -9.42 9.31
CA GLY A 359 14.85 -8.57 10.49
C GLY A 359 16.22 -7.89 10.57
N THR A 360 17.14 -8.19 9.65
CA THR A 360 18.45 -7.53 9.61
C THR A 360 18.35 -6.12 9.05
N THR A 361 19.27 -5.26 9.46
CA THR A 361 19.41 -3.89 8.93
C THR A 361 20.87 -3.60 8.60
N GLU A 362 21.11 -2.90 7.50
CA GLU A 362 22.44 -2.44 7.11
C GLU A 362 22.44 -0.95 6.76
N PRO A 363 23.44 -0.15 7.16
CA PRO A 363 23.51 1.25 6.78
C PRO A 363 23.56 1.41 5.27
N LEU A 364 22.77 2.39 4.73
CA LEU A 364 22.87 2.76 3.33
C LEU A 364 24.10 3.63 3.12
N THR A 365 25.03 3.14 2.32
CA THR A 365 26.20 3.91 1.90
C THR A 365 25.77 4.91 0.83
N ARG A 366 25.96 6.20 1.08
CA ARG A 366 25.84 7.25 0.05
C ARG A 366 27.06 7.13 -0.85
N ARG A 367 26.87 6.76 -2.10
CA ARG A 367 27.89 6.77 -3.13
C ARG A 367 27.66 7.93 -4.07
#